data_49fadc7043c06cc4fb0b62c0dece2ee7
#
_entry.id   49fadc7043c06cc4fb0b62c0dece2ee7
#
_cell.length_a   1.000
_cell.length_b   1.000
_cell.length_c   1.000
_cell.angle_alpha   90.00
_cell.angle_beta   90.00
_cell.angle_gamma   90.00
#
_symmetry.space_group_name_H-M   'P 1'
#
loop_
_entity.id
_entity.type
_entity.pdbx_description
1 polymer ?
#
loop_
_entity_poly.entity_id
_entity_poly.type
_entity_poly.pdbx_seq_one_letter_code
_entity_poly.pdbx_strand_id
1 'polypeptide(L)'
;GFKGRAIYLDVDQIFLKDPKDLFNIEIPEGKVWTSLDTKRTDVIVYECERFKDLPHWPSLEEMKKNENGEHIGHFSGRLSKYWHPLPHKWCCNDGGISSDQKNKFVCEPYDREKTCLLHYTQMEWQPWKPYPKEFSYPPHPHPRAESIWWQMYAGALEEELKDGNAL
;
A
#
# COMPACT_ATOMS: atom_id res chain seq x y z
N GLY A 1 -6.74 -3.88 21.75
CA GLY A 1 -6.85 -3.51 20.35
C GLY A 1 -6.50 -2.05 20.14
N PHE A 2 -6.17 -1.70 18.92
CA PHE A 2 -5.92 -0.32 18.52
C PHE A 2 -7.20 0.52 18.67
N LYS A 3 -7.03 1.77 19.07
CA LYS A 3 -8.10 2.78 19.09
C LYS A 3 -7.84 3.79 17.96
N GLY A 4 -8.89 4.45 17.50
CA GLY A 4 -8.81 5.43 16.43
C GLY A 4 -8.56 4.78 15.06
N ARG A 5 -7.64 5.34 14.28
CA ARG A 5 -7.32 4.89 12.93
C ARG A 5 -6.00 4.14 12.84
N ALA A 6 -5.90 3.28 11.84
CA ALA A 6 -4.65 2.67 11.42
C ALA A 6 -4.55 2.71 9.88
N ILE A 7 -3.32 2.85 9.39
CA ILE A 7 -3.01 2.67 7.96
C ILE A 7 -2.22 1.39 7.83
N TYR A 8 -2.64 0.53 6.92
CA TYR A 8 -1.84 -0.59 6.41
C TYR A 8 -1.24 -0.19 5.06
N LEU A 9 0.02 -0.50 4.88
CA LEU A 9 0.77 -0.28 3.65
C LEU A 9 1.60 -1.51 3.33
N ASP A 10 1.74 -1.82 2.05
CA ASP A 10 2.76 -2.76 1.60
C ASP A 10 4.16 -2.10 1.73
N VAL A 11 5.19 -2.92 1.90
CA VAL A 11 6.56 -2.44 2.17
C VAL A 11 7.24 -1.78 0.97
N ASP A 12 6.65 -1.92 -0.21
CA ASP A 12 7.14 -1.41 -1.49
C ASP A 12 6.44 -0.09 -1.90
N GLN A 13 6.13 0.74 -0.92
CA GLN A 13 5.43 2.01 -1.11
C GLN A 13 6.20 3.18 -0.50
N ILE A 14 6.13 4.34 -1.15
CA ILE A 14 6.75 5.59 -0.68
C ILE A 14 5.73 6.72 -0.68
N PHE A 15 5.58 7.42 0.45
CA PHE A 15 4.84 8.65 0.52
C PHE A 15 5.58 9.79 -0.19
N LEU A 16 4.90 10.45 -1.12
CA LEU A 16 5.39 11.66 -1.80
C LEU A 16 4.75 12.94 -1.23
N LYS A 17 3.73 12.80 -0.42
CA LYS A 17 3.04 13.86 0.31
C LYS A 17 2.86 13.45 1.77
N ASP A 18 2.52 14.40 2.62
CA ASP A 18 2.31 14.14 4.05
C ASP A 18 1.28 13.01 4.27
N PRO A 19 1.65 11.92 4.96
CA PRO A 19 0.74 10.83 5.29
C PRO A 19 -0.45 11.24 6.16
N LYS A 20 -0.37 12.39 6.81
CA LYS A 20 -1.45 12.96 7.62
C LYS A 20 -2.74 13.14 6.82
N ASP A 21 -2.63 13.50 5.55
CA ASP A 21 -3.79 13.66 4.68
C ASP A 21 -4.49 12.34 4.39
N LEU A 22 -3.73 11.25 4.26
CA LEU A 22 -4.28 9.90 4.15
C LEU A 22 -4.91 9.46 5.48
N PHE A 23 -4.24 9.71 6.60
CA PHE A 23 -4.73 9.35 7.92
C PHE A 23 -6.06 10.07 8.25
N ASN A 24 -6.24 11.28 7.77
CA ASN A 24 -7.44 12.10 8.00
C ASN A 24 -8.51 11.96 6.91
N ILE A 25 -8.35 11.01 5.98
CA ILE A 25 -9.34 10.82 4.91
C ILE A 25 -10.74 10.54 5.51
N GLU A 26 -11.77 11.12 4.89
CA GLU A 26 -13.13 10.90 5.35
C GLU A 26 -13.56 9.44 5.07
N ILE A 27 -13.98 8.75 6.13
CA ILE A 27 -14.64 7.44 6.05
C ILE A 27 -16.06 7.62 6.58
N PRO A 28 -17.07 7.61 5.70
CA PRO A 28 -18.45 7.90 6.07
C PRO A 28 -18.99 7.00 7.18
N GLU A 29 -20.05 7.45 7.83
CA GLU A 29 -20.78 6.64 8.80
C GLU A 29 -21.25 5.31 8.18
N GLY A 30 -21.15 4.22 8.93
CA GLY A 30 -21.44 2.87 8.46
C GLY A 30 -20.34 2.24 7.60
N LYS A 31 -19.27 2.99 7.27
CA LYS A 31 -18.04 2.45 6.66
C LYS A 31 -16.95 2.32 7.71
N VAL A 32 -16.06 1.35 7.52
CA VAL A 32 -15.00 1.07 8.50
C VAL A 32 -13.63 0.96 7.90
N TRP A 33 -13.53 0.87 6.58
CA TRP A 33 -12.25 0.80 5.89
C TRP A 33 -12.33 1.39 4.48
N THR A 34 -11.19 1.81 3.97
CA THR A 34 -11.04 2.34 2.61
C THR A 34 -9.80 1.74 1.96
N SER A 35 -9.91 1.45 0.69
CA SER A 35 -8.83 1.02 -0.21
C SER A 35 -9.22 1.39 -1.64
N LEU A 36 -8.36 1.14 -2.64
CA LEU A 36 -8.70 1.43 -4.04
C LEU A 36 -9.95 0.68 -4.51
N ASP A 37 -10.07 -0.58 -4.12
CA ASP A 37 -11.27 -1.40 -4.31
C ASP A 37 -11.35 -2.50 -3.23
N THR A 38 -12.40 -3.29 -3.24
CA THR A 38 -12.63 -4.33 -2.24
C THR A 38 -11.69 -5.54 -2.32
N LYS A 39 -10.86 -5.62 -3.36
CA LYS A 39 -9.92 -6.74 -3.58
C LYS A 39 -8.47 -6.32 -3.38
N ARG A 40 -8.20 -5.01 -3.37
CA ARG A 40 -6.85 -4.48 -3.19
C ARG A 40 -6.61 -4.15 -1.73
N THR A 41 -5.51 -4.69 -1.22
CA THR A 41 -5.11 -4.55 0.19
C THR A 41 -3.78 -3.83 0.36
N ASP A 42 -3.22 -3.33 -0.72
CA ASP A 42 -1.93 -2.64 -0.76
C ASP A 42 -1.92 -1.33 0.08
N VAL A 43 -3.03 -0.61 0.09
CA VAL A 43 -3.23 0.57 0.95
C VAL A 43 -4.59 0.48 1.59
N ILE A 44 -4.65 0.44 2.92
CA ILE A 44 -5.91 0.41 3.65
C ILE A 44 -5.87 1.38 4.82
N VAL A 45 -6.91 2.18 4.98
CA VAL A 45 -7.15 2.96 6.20
C VAL A 45 -8.32 2.34 6.94
N TYR A 46 -8.12 2.06 8.22
CA TYR A 46 -9.10 1.43 9.10
C TYR A 46 -9.61 2.38 10.16
N GLU A 47 -10.91 2.37 10.41
CA GLU A 47 -11.54 2.87 11.63
C GLU A 47 -11.56 1.76 12.68
N CYS A 48 -10.48 1.63 13.45
CA CYS A 48 -10.25 0.47 14.32
C CYS A 48 -11.35 0.23 15.36
N GLU A 49 -11.95 1.30 15.90
CA GLU A 49 -13.03 1.17 16.88
C GLU A 49 -14.31 0.63 16.25
N ARG A 50 -14.62 1.04 15.01
CA ARG A 50 -15.78 0.53 14.28
C ARG A 50 -15.55 -0.92 13.79
N PHE A 51 -14.30 -1.30 13.60
CA PHE A 51 -13.93 -2.61 13.05
C PHE A 51 -14.20 -3.75 14.03
N LYS A 52 -13.94 -3.53 15.33
CA LYS A 52 -14.11 -4.57 16.37
C LYS A 52 -15.55 -5.05 16.54
N ASP A 53 -16.52 -4.20 16.21
CA ASP A 53 -17.95 -4.45 16.40
C ASP A 53 -18.63 -4.99 15.13
N LEU A 54 -17.84 -5.29 14.08
CA LEU A 54 -18.38 -5.81 12.83
C LEU A 54 -18.90 -7.23 13.01
N PRO A 55 -20.17 -7.47 12.67
CA PRO A 55 -20.66 -8.84 12.56
C PRO A 55 -19.87 -9.56 11.45
N HIS A 56 -19.39 -10.77 11.73
CA HIS A 56 -18.61 -11.59 10.81
C HIS A 56 -17.11 -11.26 10.72
N TRP A 57 -16.56 -10.40 11.57
CA TRP A 57 -15.12 -10.32 11.74
C TRP A 57 -14.64 -11.65 12.35
N PRO A 58 -13.66 -12.34 11.74
CA PRO A 58 -13.19 -13.59 12.29
C PRO A 58 -12.53 -13.38 13.65
N SER A 59 -12.82 -14.23 14.60
CA SER A 59 -12.13 -14.24 15.88
C SER A 59 -10.65 -14.63 15.68
N LEU A 60 -9.80 -14.30 16.65
CA LEU A 60 -8.39 -14.69 16.61
C LEU A 60 -8.23 -16.21 16.49
N GLU A 61 -9.12 -16.98 17.11
CA GLU A 61 -9.09 -18.44 17.04
C GLU A 61 -9.47 -18.97 15.64
N GLU A 62 -10.42 -18.33 14.98
CA GLU A 62 -10.74 -18.66 13.58
C GLU A 62 -9.57 -18.29 12.66
N MET A 63 -8.92 -17.15 12.88
CA MET A 63 -7.74 -16.73 12.11
C MET A 63 -6.57 -17.72 12.28
N LYS A 64 -6.30 -18.17 13.49
CA LYS A 64 -5.24 -19.18 13.76
C LYS A 64 -5.50 -20.55 13.14
N LYS A 65 -6.76 -20.95 12.99
CA LYS A 65 -7.13 -22.24 12.39
C LYS A 65 -7.03 -22.26 10.86
N ASN A 66 -6.90 -21.09 10.24
CA ASN A 66 -6.90 -21.00 8.79
C ASN A 66 -5.46 -20.92 8.26
N GLU A 67 -4.88 -22.08 8.02
CA GLU A 67 -3.49 -22.26 7.57
C GLU A 67 -3.23 -21.77 6.14
N ASN A 68 -4.29 -21.54 5.35
CA ASN A 68 -4.18 -21.30 3.91
C ASN A 68 -4.27 -19.82 3.49
N GLY A 69 -4.28 -18.87 4.42
CA GLY A 69 -4.34 -17.45 4.08
C GLY A 69 -5.64 -16.96 3.40
N GLU A 70 -6.69 -17.76 3.42
CA GLU A 70 -8.00 -17.47 2.81
C GLU A 70 -8.68 -16.21 3.40
N HIS A 71 -8.13 -15.66 4.46
CA HIS A 71 -8.68 -14.46 5.14
C HIS A 71 -8.70 -13.22 4.27
N ILE A 72 -7.76 -13.06 3.34
CA ILE A 72 -7.73 -11.92 2.41
C ILE A 72 -8.96 -11.97 1.49
N GLY A 73 -9.37 -13.17 1.05
CA GLY A 73 -10.60 -13.36 0.29
C GLY A 73 -11.88 -12.98 1.07
N HIS A 74 -11.85 -13.02 2.40
CA HIS A 74 -12.98 -12.63 3.23
C HIS A 74 -13.21 -11.11 3.27
N PHE A 75 -12.16 -10.30 3.10
CA PHE A 75 -12.31 -8.84 3.00
C PHE A 75 -13.18 -8.45 1.81
N SER A 76 -12.93 -9.03 0.65
CA SER A 76 -13.68 -8.70 -0.56
C SER A 76 -15.14 -9.16 -0.53
N GLY A 77 -15.45 -10.24 0.19
CA GLY A 77 -16.80 -10.79 0.28
C GLY A 77 -17.63 -10.18 1.41
N ARG A 78 -17.27 -10.54 2.64
CA ARG A 78 -18.09 -10.21 3.82
C ARG A 78 -17.99 -8.75 4.27
N LEU A 79 -16.87 -8.10 4.02
CA LEU A 79 -16.60 -6.74 4.45
C LEU A 79 -16.80 -5.68 3.37
N SER A 80 -17.11 -6.07 2.14
CA SER A 80 -17.32 -5.14 1.03
C SER A 80 -18.40 -4.09 1.30
N LYS A 81 -19.45 -4.44 2.02
CA LYS A 81 -20.52 -3.49 2.41
C LYS A 81 -20.04 -2.37 3.32
N TYR A 82 -18.94 -2.58 4.03
CA TYR A 82 -18.35 -1.59 4.94
C TYR A 82 -17.19 -0.82 4.32
N TRP A 83 -16.90 -1.06 3.05
CA TRP A 83 -15.86 -0.42 2.28
C TRP A 83 -16.28 0.95 1.75
N HIS A 84 -15.29 1.85 1.65
CA HIS A 84 -15.37 3.14 0.98
C HIS A 84 -14.20 3.28 0.00
N PRO A 85 -14.39 3.84 -1.21
CA PRO A 85 -13.29 3.97 -2.17
C PRO A 85 -12.24 4.98 -1.71
N LEU A 86 -10.97 4.60 -1.88
CA LEU A 86 -9.81 5.47 -1.69
C LEU A 86 -9.52 6.21 -2.99
N PRO A 87 -9.23 7.52 -2.96
CA PRO A 87 -8.77 8.23 -4.15
C PRO A 87 -7.48 7.65 -4.72
N HIS A 88 -7.39 7.48 -6.04
CA HIS A 88 -6.26 6.83 -6.74
C HIS A 88 -4.90 7.47 -6.47
N LYS A 89 -4.86 8.78 -6.19
CA LYS A 89 -3.62 9.47 -5.80
C LYS A 89 -2.88 8.84 -4.63
N TRP A 90 -3.56 8.04 -3.80
CA TRP A 90 -3.02 7.32 -2.66
C TRP A 90 -2.55 5.89 -2.99
N CYS A 91 -2.54 5.50 -4.26
CA CYS A 91 -1.88 4.29 -4.72
C CYS A 91 -1.64 4.38 -6.22
N CYS A 92 -0.62 5.10 -6.64
CA CYS A 92 -0.21 5.19 -8.03
C CYS A 92 0.91 4.20 -8.32
N ASN A 93 0.86 3.53 -9.47
CA ASN A 93 1.89 2.57 -9.87
C ASN A 93 3.12 3.26 -10.45
N ASP A 94 4.27 2.69 -10.17
CA ASP A 94 5.57 3.13 -10.67
C ASP A 94 5.72 2.99 -12.21
N GLY A 95 5.16 1.95 -12.80
CA GLY A 95 5.27 1.62 -14.23
C GLY A 95 4.05 1.96 -15.08
N GLY A 96 2.96 2.42 -14.48
CA GLY A 96 1.73 2.78 -15.20
C GLY A 96 0.98 1.65 -15.89
N ILE A 97 1.53 0.43 -15.88
CA ILE A 97 0.92 -0.74 -16.49
C ILE A 97 0.97 -1.87 -15.47
N SER A 98 -0.18 -2.22 -14.92
CA SER A 98 -0.31 -3.53 -14.29
C SER A 98 -0.08 -4.58 -15.38
N SER A 99 0.85 -5.51 -15.18
CA SER A 99 1.04 -6.66 -16.07
C SER A 99 -0.23 -7.51 -16.20
N ASP A 100 -1.18 -7.28 -15.33
CA ASP A 100 -2.48 -7.94 -15.30
C ASP A 100 -3.53 -7.15 -16.09
N GLN A 101 -3.26 -6.97 -17.40
CA GLN A 101 -4.24 -6.37 -18.33
C GLN A 101 -5.58 -7.14 -18.37
N LYS A 102 -5.63 -8.34 -17.81
CA LYS A 102 -6.87 -9.12 -17.70
C LYS A 102 -7.76 -8.66 -16.54
N ASN A 103 -7.18 -8.06 -15.52
CA ASN A 103 -7.91 -7.51 -14.39
C ASN A 103 -8.03 -5.99 -14.58
N LYS A 104 -9.23 -5.51 -14.77
CA LYS A 104 -9.62 -4.10 -14.98
C LYS A 104 -9.26 -3.13 -13.84
N PHE A 105 -8.37 -3.50 -12.95
CA PHE A 105 -7.95 -2.68 -11.80
C PHE A 105 -6.62 -1.98 -12.15
N VAL A 106 -6.73 -0.95 -12.94
CA VAL A 106 -5.57 -0.12 -13.27
C VAL A 106 -5.43 0.92 -12.18
N CYS A 107 -4.37 0.80 -11.36
CA CYS A 107 -3.91 1.95 -10.59
C CYS A 107 -3.51 3.04 -11.59
N GLU A 108 -3.79 4.29 -11.27
CA GLU A 108 -3.31 5.40 -12.08
C GLU A 108 -1.77 5.38 -12.14
N PRO A 109 -1.17 5.75 -13.27
CA PRO A 109 0.27 5.89 -13.37
C PRO A 109 0.76 7.04 -12.49
N TYR A 110 2.05 6.99 -12.15
CA TYR A 110 2.71 8.06 -11.46
C TYR A 110 2.54 9.41 -12.18
N ASP A 111 2.03 10.40 -11.47
CA ASP A 111 1.94 11.80 -11.87
C ASP A 111 2.62 12.67 -10.81
N ARG A 112 3.58 13.49 -11.21
CA ARG A 112 4.39 14.31 -10.29
C ARG A 112 3.56 15.19 -9.37
N GLU A 113 2.51 15.78 -9.89
CA GLU A 113 1.71 16.78 -9.18
C GLU A 113 0.63 16.13 -8.31
N LYS A 114 0.11 14.99 -8.75
CA LYS A 114 -1.06 14.35 -8.16
C LYS A 114 -0.73 13.20 -7.23
N THR A 115 0.29 12.40 -7.54
CA THR A 115 0.62 11.20 -6.76
C THR A 115 1.01 11.56 -5.33
N CYS A 116 0.29 10.99 -4.38
CA CYS A 116 0.57 11.15 -2.95
C CYS A 116 1.31 9.96 -2.36
N LEU A 117 1.03 8.75 -2.89
CA LEU A 117 1.70 7.50 -2.53
C LEU A 117 2.05 6.74 -3.80
N LEU A 118 3.32 6.39 -3.95
CA LEU A 118 3.87 5.64 -5.08
C LEU A 118 4.09 4.19 -4.67
N HIS A 119 3.60 3.26 -5.47
CA HIS A 119 3.67 1.82 -5.24
C HIS A 119 4.51 1.14 -6.31
N TYR A 120 5.60 0.48 -5.92
CA TYR A 120 6.51 -0.25 -6.79
C TYR A 120 6.05 -1.69 -6.99
N THR A 121 4.96 -1.87 -7.72
CA THR A 121 4.24 -3.15 -7.85
C THR A 121 4.97 -4.19 -8.69
N GLN A 122 5.91 -3.78 -9.53
CA GLN A 122 6.58 -4.66 -10.48
C GLN A 122 7.83 -5.26 -9.84
N MET A 123 7.70 -6.50 -9.37
CA MET A 123 8.78 -7.23 -8.70
C MET A 123 10.09 -7.24 -9.49
N GLU A 124 10.02 -7.25 -10.81
CA GLU A 124 11.19 -7.29 -11.71
C GLU A 124 11.94 -5.96 -11.75
N TRP A 125 11.28 -4.87 -11.44
CA TRP A 125 11.81 -3.51 -11.59
C TRP A 125 11.92 -2.73 -10.27
N GLN A 126 11.79 -3.41 -9.15
CA GLN A 126 11.95 -2.74 -7.84
C GLN A 126 13.36 -2.17 -7.70
N PRO A 127 13.53 -0.87 -7.43
CA PRO A 127 14.84 -0.20 -7.50
C PRO A 127 15.87 -0.72 -6.47
N TRP A 128 15.41 -1.21 -5.34
CA TRP A 128 16.26 -1.70 -4.24
C TRP A 128 16.72 -3.14 -4.40
N LYS A 129 16.34 -3.84 -5.45
CA LYS A 129 16.80 -5.21 -5.62
C LYS A 129 18.31 -5.24 -5.72
N PRO A 130 19.00 -5.96 -4.82
CA PRO A 130 20.39 -6.24 -5.00
C PRO A 130 20.51 -7.01 -6.33
N TYR A 131 21.25 -6.48 -7.26
CA TYR A 131 21.58 -7.18 -8.48
C TYR A 131 22.48 -8.37 -8.12
N PRO A 132 22.00 -9.61 -8.01
CA PRO A 132 22.89 -10.72 -8.06
C PRO A 132 23.54 -10.61 -9.45
N LYS A 133 24.85 -10.75 -9.53
CA LYS A 133 25.60 -10.71 -10.82
C LYS A 133 25.03 -11.68 -11.87
N GLU A 134 24.17 -12.58 -11.44
CA GLU A 134 23.55 -13.65 -12.21
C GLU A 134 22.21 -13.27 -12.86
N PHE A 135 21.58 -12.17 -12.46
CA PHE A 135 20.29 -11.73 -13.01
C PHE A 135 20.42 -10.35 -13.65
N SER A 136 20.29 -10.32 -14.96
CA SER A 136 20.11 -9.08 -15.71
C SER A 136 18.65 -8.61 -15.54
N TYR A 137 18.40 -7.70 -14.60
CA TYR A 137 17.10 -7.04 -14.54
C TYR A 137 17.03 -5.95 -15.63
N PRO A 138 15.91 -5.84 -16.34
CA PRO A 138 15.73 -4.72 -17.26
C PRO A 138 15.74 -3.40 -16.47
N PRO A 139 16.18 -2.30 -17.08
CA PRO A 139 16.07 -0.98 -16.45
C PRO A 139 14.61 -0.68 -16.12
N HIS A 140 14.39 0.04 -15.03
CA HIS A 140 13.05 0.43 -14.61
C HIS A 140 12.34 1.18 -15.75
N PRO A 141 11.10 0.79 -16.13
CA PRO A 141 10.40 1.38 -17.29
C PRO A 141 10.08 2.86 -17.06
N HIS A 142 10.14 3.31 -15.83
CA HIS A 142 9.89 4.69 -15.45
C HIS A 142 11.09 5.26 -14.66
N PRO A 143 12.13 5.80 -15.35
CA PRO A 143 13.37 6.26 -14.71
C PRO A 143 13.14 7.28 -13.60
N ARG A 144 12.06 8.04 -13.69
CA ARG A 144 11.70 9.02 -12.67
C ARG A 144 11.21 8.38 -11.37
N ALA A 145 10.42 7.31 -11.46
CA ALA A 145 9.98 6.58 -10.28
C ALA A 145 11.18 5.91 -9.57
N GLU A 146 12.10 5.34 -10.34
CA GLU A 146 13.36 4.81 -9.81
C GLU A 146 14.19 5.90 -9.10
N SER A 147 14.33 7.06 -9.74
CA SER A 147 15.05 8.22 -9.18
C SER A 147 14.45 8.70 -7.84
N ILE A 148 13.14 8.69 -7.70
CA ILE A 148 12.46 9.04 -6.45
C ILE A 148 12.89 8.12 -5.32
N TRP A 149 12.89 6.81 -5.55
CA TRP A 149 13.27 5.85 -4.54
C TRP A 149 14.71 6.09 -4.05
N TRP A 150 15.65 6.26 -4.99
CA TRP A 150 17.06 6.52 -4.64
C TRP A 150 17.27 7.83 -3.90
N GLN A 151 16.52 8.88 -4.24
CA GLN A 151 16.57 10.16 -3.52
C GLN A 151 16.07 10.02 -2.09
N MET A 152 14.95 9.33 -1.88
CA MET A 152 14.40 9.10 -0.54
C MET A 152 15.32 8.22 0.30
N TYR A 153 15.89 7.19 -0.29
CA TYR A 153 16.86 6.31 0.37
C TYR A 153 18.12 7.07 0.81
N ALA A 154 18.68 7.89 -0.07
CA ALA A 154 19.84 8.72 0.25
C ALA A 154 19.52 9.71 1.39
N GLY A 155 18.34 10.36 1.36
CA GLY A 155 17.91 11.24 2.44
C GLY A 155 17.77 10.53 3.78
N ALA A 156 17.20 9.33 3.80
CA ALA A 156 17.09 8.53 5.02
C ALA A 156 18.44 8.15 5.59
N LEU A 157 19.41 7.74 4.76
CA LEU A 157 20.78 7.46 5.20
C LEU A 157 21.48 8.68 5.78
N GLU A 158 21.28 9.86 5.20
CA GLU A 158 21.84 11.12 5.72
C GLU A 158 21.28 11.45 7.12
N GLU A 159 20.00 11.19 7.36
CA GLU A 159 19.37 11.39 8.67
C GLU A 159 19.93 10.40 9.70
N GLU A 160 20.03 9.11 9.37
CA GLU A 160 20.62 8.11 10.25
C GLU A 160 22.06 8.45 10.66
N LEU A 161 22.87 8.94 9.72
CA LEU A 161 24.23 9.36 10.00
C LEU A 161 24.28 10.59 10.93
N LYS A 162 23.34 11.52 10.83
CA LYS A 162 23.27 12.68 11.73
C LYS A 162 22.88 12.30 13.15
N ASP A 163 22.01 11.31 13.30
CA ASP A 163 21.52 10.83 14.59
C ASP A 163 22.52 9.90 15.30
N GLY A 164 23.68 9.61 14.70
CA GLY A 164 24.73 8.79 15.26
C GLY A 164 24.40 7.29 15.31
N ASN A 165 23.35 6.88 14.64
CA ASN A 165 22.93 5.47 14.49
C ASN A 165 23.57 4.87 13.22
N ALA A 166 24.89 4.97 13.07
CA ALA A 166 25.58 4.24 12.02
C ALA A 166 25.43 2.74 12.25
N LEU A 167 24.92 2.01 11.28
CA LEU A 167 24.82 0.55 11.24
C LEU A 167 26.20 -0.11 11.33
#